data_c06876a4431bfd18a4b773b1b4aec05e
#
_entry.id   c06876a4431bfd18a4b773b1b4aec05e
#
_cell.length_a   1.000
_cell.length_b   1.000
_cell.length_c   1.000
_cell.angle_alpha   90.00
_cell.angle_beta   90.00
_cell.angle_gamma   90.00
#
_symmetry.space_group_name_H-M   'P 1'
#
loop_
_entity.id
_entity.type
_entity.pdbx_description
1 polymer ?
#
loop_
_entity_poly.entity_id
_entity_poly.type
_entity_poly.pdbx_seq_one_letter_code
_entity_poly.pdbx_strand_id
1 'polypeptide(L)'
;SSAEIKSLCERLPLACPAPTGTWTATPHTDTHHEAAPKPVDLSGSWVIDVGGIRRWTADLTQSAKDWKADFNVVMDLPAQRCQPSGLVLSWGFRGNEPEIFQGDSKITIALGSTLRRIYLDGRQPPEYTDWYPMGFSSGQWQGSTLVIKTTHLQPTVREWMGDPISENATAIEHYSIDEEGRLVGVLSIHDPENYRQPMVKRARWRKETDTRIRFPSLCDPDSFYRELYDDDLLEDYWQRSHRRY
;
A
#
# COMPACT_ATOMS: atom_id res chain seq x y z
N SER A 1 -2.04 10.02 18.36
CA SER A 1 -1.81 9.36 19.65
C SER A 1 -2.59 8.03 19.71
N SER A 2 -2.24 7.15 20.65
CA SER A 2 -2.96 5.86 20.86
C SER A 2 -4.47 6.07 21.06
N ALA A 3 -4.86 7.16 21.70
CA ALA A 3 -6.25 7.54 21.91
C ALA A 3 -6.97 7.93 20.61
N GLU A 4 -6.29 8.55 19.66
CA GLU A 4 -6.86 8.89 18.34
C GLU A 4 -7.09 7.65 17.48
N ILE A 5 -6.17 6.66 17.56
CA ILE A 5 -6.30 5.38 16.86
C ILE A 5 -7.49 4.61 17.42
N LYS A 6 -7.62 4.53 18.76
CA LYS A 6 -8.73 3.87 19.43
C LYS A 6 -10.07 4.52 19.06
N SER A 7 -10.17 5.85 19.12
CA SER A 7 -11.36 6.62 18.69
C SER A 7 -11.68 6.44 17.21
N LEU A 8 -10.67 6.17 16.38
CA LEU A 8 -10.84 5.89 14.96
C LEU A 8 -11.44 4.51 14.73
N CYS A 9 -10.95 3.50 15.45
CA CYS A 9 -11.46 2.13 15.40
C CYS A 9 -12.88 2.02 15.92
N GLU A 10 -13.23 2.81 16.95
CA GLU A 10 -14.59 2.87 17.49
C GLU A 10 -15.60 3.51 16.51
N ARG A 11 -15.16 4.51 15.73
CA ARG A 11 -16.03 5.18 14.73
C ARG A 11 -16.10 4.46 13.38
N LEU A 12 -15.11 3.64 13.07
CA LEU A 12 -15.04 2.84 11.85
C LEU A 12 -14.58 1.42 12.22
N PRO A 13 -15.46 0.59 12.79
CA PRO A 13 -15.11 -0.77 13.25
C PRO A 13 -14.55 -1.65 12.12
N LEU A 14 -14.90 -1.36 10.86
CA LEU A 14 -14.34 -2.03 9.68
C LEU A 14 -12.89 -1.63 9.36
N ALA A 15 -12.41 -0.51 9.89
CA ALA A 15 -11.05 -0.03 9.65
C ALA A 15 -9.99 -0.71 10.54
N CYS A 16 -10.43 -1.47 11.54
CA CYS A 16 -9.55 -2.13 12.50
C CYS A 16 -10.02 -3.58 12.70
N PRO A 17 -9.82 -4.47 11.71
CA PRO A 17 -10.14 -5.87 11.89
C PRO A 17 -9.29 -6.47 13.00
N ALA A 18 -9.89 -7.30 13.85
CA ALA A 18 -9.16 -8.07 14.84
C ALA A 18 -8.10 -8.94 14.14
N PRO A 19 -6.87 -9.00 14.64
CA PRO A 19 -5.75 -9.70 13.99
C PRO A 19 -5.93 -11.22 13.85
N THR A 20 -6.98 -11.80 14.41
CA THR A 20 -7.19 -13.25 14.50
C THR A 20 -8.39 -13.77 13.68
N GLY A 21 -9.06 -12.94 12.90
CA GLY A 21 -10.15 -13.40 12.04
C GLY A 21 -9.63 -14.21 10.85
N THR A 22 -10.02 -15.48 10.76
CA THR A 22 -9.86 -16.24 9.51
C THR A 22 -10.64 -15.53 8.41
N TRP A 23 -9.92 -15.04 7.41
CA TRP A 23 -10.50 -14.46 6.22
C TRP A 23 -11.10 -15.59 5.39
N THR A 24 -12.38 -15.90 5.58
CA THR A 24 -13.10 -16.86 4.75
C THR A 24 -13.79 -16.10 3.62
N ALA A 25 -13.33 -16.30 2.39
CA ALA A 25 -14.14 -15.96 1.23
C ALA A 25 -15.41 -16.82 1.29
N THR A 26 -16.56 -16.19 1.43
CA THR A 26 -17.84 -16.91 1.34
C THR A 26 -18.02 -17.32 -0.12
N PRO A 27 -18.13 -18.61 -0.44
CA PRO A 27 -18.47 -19.02 -1.81
C PRO A 27 -19.84 -18.43 -2.16
N HIS A 28 -19.93 -17.79 -3.31
CA HIS A 28 -21.21 -17.38 -3.87
C HIS A 28 -22.03 -18.64 -4.17
N THR A 29 -22.93 -18.99 -3.29
CA THR A 29 -24.03 -19.91 -3.62
C THR A 29 -25.17 -19.07 -4.14
N ASP A 30 -25.52 -19.27 -5.42
CA ASP A 30 -26.71 -18.70 -6.06
C ASP A 30 -27.96 -19.10 -5.29
N THR A 31 -28.39 -18.27 -4.39
CA THR A 31 -29.76 -18.24 -3.88
C THR A 31 -30.34 -16.89 -4.25
N HIS A 32 -31.50 -16.89 -4.90
CA HIS A 32 -32.26 -15.71 -5.30
C HIS A 32 -32.36 -14.72 -4.11
N HIS A 33 -31.43 -13.79 -4.04
CA HIS A 33 -31.50 -12.63 -3.17
C HIS A 33 -31.75 -11.39 -4.02
N GLU A 34 -32.61 -10.52 -3.51
CA GLU A 34 -32.76 -9.13 -3.92
C GLU A 34 -31.41 -8.57 -4.38
N ALA A 35 -31.34 -8.06 -5.60
CA ALA A 35 -30.08 -7.70 -6.24
C ALA A 35 -29.22 -6.87 -5.28
N ALA A 36 -28.08 -7.41 -4.89
CA ALA A 36 -27.13 -6.69 -4.05
C ALA A 36 -26.84 -5.31 -4.67
N PRO A 37 -26.77 -4.24 -3.88
CA PRO A 37 -26.53 -2.92 -4.40
C PRO A 37 -25.30 -2.95 -5.30
N LYS A 38 -25.45 -2.44 -6.52
CA LYS A 38 -24.38 -2.45 -7.51
C LYS A 38 -23.13 -1.79 -6.90
N PRO A 39 -21.96 -2.40 -7.00
CA PRO A 39 -20.73 -1.80 -6.47
C PRO A 39 -20.51 -0.38 -7.00
N VAL A 40 -20.02 0.51 -6.15
CA VAL A 40 -19.63 1.86 -6.57
C VAL A 40 -18.53 1.78 -7.63
N ASP A 41 -18.65 2.58 -8.68
CA ASP A 41 -17.64 2.65 -9.72
C ASP A 41 -16.48 3.55 -9.28
N LEU A 42 -15.33 2.92 -9.02
CA LEU A 42 -14.08 3.59 -8.68
C LEU A 42 -13.21 3.91 -9.90
N SER A 43 -13.64 3.55 -11.11
CA SER A 43 -12.84 3.69 -12.33
C SER A 43 -12.49 5.14 -12.63
N GLY A 44 -11.32 5.32 -13.21
CA GLY A 44 -10.81 6.60 -13.70
C GLY A 44 -9.49 7.01 -13.07
N SER A 45 -9.03 8.18 -13.47
CA SER A 45 -7.82 8.81 -12.94
C SER A 45 -8.16 9.71 -11.76
N TRP A 46 -7.35 9.64 -10.73
CA TRP A 46 -7.58 10.36 -9.48
C TRP A 46 -6.35 11.19 -9.12
N VAL A 47 -6.56 12.41 -8.64
CA VAL A 47 -5.50 13.33 -8.20
C VAL A 47 -5.62 13.56 -6.70
N ILE A 48 -4.50 13.46 -6.00
CA ILE A 48 -4.48 13.58 -4.57
C ILE A 48 -4.95 14.96 -4.09
N ASP A 49 -5.85 14.96 -3.11
CA ASP A 49 -6.23 16.15 -2.36
C ASP A 49 -5.27 16.34 -1.20
N VAL A 50 -4.27 17.21 -1.37
CA VAL A 50 -3.20 17.43 -0.39
C VAL A 50 -3.70 17.88 0.98
N GLY A 51 -4.86 18.52 1.07
CA GLY A 51 -5.50 18.86 2.35
C GLY A 51 -6.03 17.64 3.12
N GLY A 52 -6.14 16.49 2.45
CA GLY A 52 -6.65 15.23 3.02
C GLY A 52 -5.58 14.30 3.58
N ILE A 53 -4.30 14.60 3.43
CA ILE A 53 -3.21 13.74 3.91
C ILE A 53 -2.90 14.08 5.37
N ARG A 54 -3.03 13.10 6.27
CA ARG A 54 -2.54 13.23 7.64
C ARG A 54 -1.19 12.55 7.79
N ARG A 55 -0.23 13.29 8.35
CA ARG A 55 1.07 12.73 8.75
C ARG A 55 0.90 11.78 9.94
N TRP A 56 1.72 10.75 9.97
CA TRP A 56 1.74 9.71 10.99
C TRP A 56 2.91 9.86 11.95
N THR A 57 2.66 9.45 13.17
CA THR A 57 3.73 9.10 14.11
C THR A 57 3.69 7.58 14.26
N ALA A 58 4.74 6.90 13.81
CA ALA A 58 4.87 5.47 13.99
C ALA A 58 5.29 5.14 15.43
N ASP A 59 4.57 4.20 16.07
CA ASP A 59 5.00 3.65 17.36
C ASP A 59 5.88 2.42 17.10
N LEU A 60 7.16 2.66 16.84
CA LEU A 60 8.15 1.65 16.49
C LEU A 60 8.52 0.76 17.68
N THR A 61 8.72 -0.53 17.43
CA THR A 61 9.41 -1.44 18.36
C THR A 61 10.86 -1.02 18.54
N GLN A 62 11.56 -1.60 19.50
CA GLN A 62 12.98 -1.28 19.69
C GLN A 62 13.82 -1.73 18.50
N SER A 63 13.59 -2.96 17.98
CA SER A 63 14.28 -3.46 16.79
C SER A 63 14.10 -2.58 15.57
N ALA A 64 12.89 -2.07 15.35
CA ALA A 64 12.61 -1.14 14.25
C ALA A 64 13.32 0.22 14.44
N LYS A 65 13.46 0.69 15.68
CA LYS A 65 14.24 1.90 15.98
C LYS A 65 15.72 1.71 15.71
N ASP A 66 16.27 0.56 16.10
CA ASP A 66 17.67 0.21 15.90
C ASP A 66 17.96 0.05 14.39
N TRP A 67 17.07 -0.62 13.68
CA TRP A 67 17.14 -0.72 12.22
C TRP A 67 17.12 0.65 11.54
N LYS A 68 16.20 1.53 11.98
CA LYS A 68 16.05 2.89 11.46
C LYS A 68 17.25 3.78 11.76
N ALA A 69 17.90 3.62 12.91
CA ALA A 69 19.05 4.43 13.30
C ALA A 69 20.22 4.34 12.31
N ASP A 70 20.34 3.19 11.64
CA ASP A 70 21.34 2.94 10.59
C ASP A 70 20.82 3.18 9.16
N PHE A 71 19.61 3.70 9.00
CA PHE A 71 19.03 3.94 7.68
C PHE A 71 19.72 5.09 6.95
N ASN A 72 20.13 4.82 5.71
CA ASN A 72 20.68 5.81 4.80
C ASN A 72 19.75 5.94 3.58
N VAL A 73 19.16 7.11 3.39
CA VAL A 73 18.18 7.34 2.32
C VAL A 73 18.75 7.08 0.91
N VAL A 74 20.03 7.38 0.69
CA VAL A 74 20.67 7.15 -0.62
C VAL A 74 20.91 5.67 -0.86
N MET A 75 21.41 4.97 0.15
CA MET A 75 21.80 3.55 0.03
C MET A 75 20.61 2.59 0.16
N ASP A 76 19.63 2.92 1.03
CA ASP A 76 18.62 1.93 1.44
C ASP A 76 17.25 2.16 0.81
N LEU A 77 16.96 3.36 0.27
CA LEU A 77 15.65 3.63 -0.33
C LEU A 77 15.53 2.96 -1.71
N PRO A 78 14.56 2.05 -1.93
CA PRO A 78 14.41 1.34 -3.20
C PRO A 78 14.30 2.25 -4.43
N ALA A 79 13.62 3.39 -4.29
CA ALA A 79 13.43 4.36 -5.36
C ALA A 79 14.75 4.94 -5.91
N GLN A 80 15.80 5.05 -5.09
CA GLN A 80 17.11 5.56 -5.53
C GLN A 80 17.80 4.62 -6.54
N ARG A 81 17.49 3.34 -6.49
CA ARG A 81 18.01 2.32 -7.44
C ARG A 81 16.98 1.87 -8.46
N CYS A 82 15.99 2.70 -8.74
CA CYS A 82 14.91 2.39 -9.68
C CYS A 82 14.09 1.11 -9.36
N GLN A 83 14.12 0.67 -8.12
CA GLN A 83 13.27 -0.41 -7.66
C GLN A 83 11.88 0.11 -7.33
N PRO A 84 10.82 -0.69 -7.53
CA PRO A 84 9.48 -0.31 -7.15
C PRO A 84 9.38 0.04 -5.66
N SER A 85 8.76 1.17 -5.37
CA SER A 85 8.63 1.68 -3.99
C SER A 85 7.71 0.84 -3.09
N GLY A 86 7.00 -0.12 -3.65
CA GLY A 86 6.05 -0.94 -2.93
C GLY A 86 4.73 -0.24 -2.58
N LEU A 87 3.78 -1.02 -2.05
CA LEU A 87 2.43 -0.54 -1.74
C LEU A 87 2.46 0.59 -0.71
N VAL A 88 3.16 0.37 0.41
CA VAL A 88 3.09 1.25 1.58
C VAL A 88 3.69 2.63 1.29
N LEU A 89 4.80 2.67 0.54
CA LEU A 89 5.45 3.91 0.15
C LEU A 89 4.64 4.63 -0.94
N SER A 90 4.11 3.89 -1.92
CA SER A 90 3.37 4.47 -3.05
C SER A 90 1.98 4.97 -2.68
N TRP A 91 1.36 4.38 -1.65
CA TRP A 91 -0.02 4.66 -1.30
C TRP A 91 -0.23 6.08 -0.75
N GLY A 92 -1.11 6.85 -1.39
CA GLY A 92 -1.40 8.22 -1.00
C GLY A 92 -0.21 9.16 -1.12
N PHE A 93 0.79 8.81 -1.94
CA PHE A 93 1.94 9.66 -2.20
C PHE A 93 1.69 10.54 -3.42
N ARG A 94 2.05 11.81 -3.32
CA ARG A 94 1.95 12.77 -4.41
C ARG A 94 2.91 12.39 -5.53
N GLY A 95 2.41 12.27 -6.75
CA GLY A 95 3.16 11.78 -7.91
C GLY A 95 2.90 10.30 -8.22
N ASN A 96 2.25 9.56 -7.29
CA ASN A 96 1.78 8.19 -7.51
C ASN A 96 0.25 8.14 -7.43
N GLU A 97 -0.41 9.05 -8.12
CA GLU A 97 -1.87 9.13 -8.19
C GLU A 97 -2.43 7.89 -8.90
N PRO A 98 -3.50 7.27 -8.35
CA PRO A 98 -4.04 6.04 -8.91
C PRO A 98 -4.85 6.29 -10.18
N GLU A 99 -4.67 5.43 -11.16
CA GLU A 99 -5.60 5.20 -12.25
C GLU A 99 -6.24 3.83 -12.06
N ILE A 100 -7.57 3.79 -11.90
CA ILE A 100 -8.32 2.59 -11.51
C ILE A 100 -9.10 2.06 -12.69
N PHE A 101 -8.94 0.77 -12.97
CA PHE A 101 -9.70 0.00 -13.95
C PHE A 101 -10.50 -1.07 -13.21
N GLN A 102 -11.78 -0.83 -13.02
CA GLN A 102 -12.67 -1.74 -12.30
C GLN A 102 -13.36 -2.70 -13.26
N GLY A 103 -13.13 -3.99 -13.04
CA GLY A 103 -13.86 -5.08 -13.70
C GLY A 103 -14.58 -5.96 -12.68
N ASP A 104 -15.36 -6.92 -13.14
CA ASP A 104 -16.22 -7.76 -12.29
C ASP A 104 -15.44 -8.66 -11.33
N SER A 105 -14.38 -9.28 -11.83
CA SER A 105 -13.56 -10.23 -11.04
C SER A 105 -12.23 -9.66 -10.56
N LYS A 106 -11.87 -8.47 -11.03
CA LYS A 106 -10.55 -7.88 -10.76
C LYS A 106 -10.58 -6.37 -10.93
N ILE A 107 -9.91 -5.69 -10.01
CA ILE A 107 -9.58 -4.27 -10.15
C ILE A 107 -8.07 -4.15 -10.41
N THR A 108 -7.69 -3.33 -11.37
CA THR A 108 -6.30 -2.97 -11.65
C THR A 108 -6.09 -1.51 -11.28
N ILE A 109 -5.07 -1.23 -10.50
CA ILE A 109 -4.66 0.13 -10.14
C ILE A 109 -3.27 0.37 -10.71
N ALA A 110 -3.14 1.36 -11.59
CA ALA A 110 -1.86 1.88 -12.03
C ALA A 110 -1.41 2.98 -11.05
N LEU A 111 -0.19 2.85 -10.53
CA LEU A 111 0.45 3.80 -9.61
C LEU A 111 1.84 4.15 -10.18
N GLY A 112 1.92 5.26 -10.89
CA GLY A 112 3.15 5.60 -11.63
C GLY A 112 3.54 4.49 -12.62
N SER A 113 4.72 3.91 -12.46
CA SER A 113 5.22 2.80 -13.30
C SER A 113 4.79 1.41 -12.82
N THR A 114 4.02 1.31 -11.74
CA THR A 114 3.67 0.03 -11.12
C THR A 114 2.19 -0.30 -11.33
N LEU A 115 1.92 -1.56 -11.67
CA LEU A 115 0.56 -2.09 -11.76
C LEU A 115 0.26 -3.00 -10.58
N ARG A 116 -0.87 -2.76 -9.93
CA ARG A 116 -1.41 -3.58 -8.86
C ARG A 116 -2.70 -4.26 -9.30
N ARG A 117 -2.84 -5.54 -8.98
CA ARG A 117 -4.05 -6.32 -9.26
C ARG A 117 -4.71 -6.72 -7.96
N ILE A 118 -6.00 -6.47 -7.86
CA ILE A 118 -6.84 -6.82 -6.72
C ILE A 118 -7.86 -7.81 -7.22
N TYR A 119 -7.82 -9.03 -6.71
CA TYR A 119 -8.72 -10.11 -7.11
C TYR A 119 -9.99 -10.08 -6.28
N LEU A 120 -11.16 -10.09 -6.95
CA LEU A 120 -12.49 -10.05 -6.33
C LEU A 120 -13.17 -11.41 -6.31
N ASP A 121 -12.54 -12.43 -6.88
CA ASP A 121 -13.06 -13.79 -7.03
C ASP A 121 -12.71 -14.72 -5.84
N GLY A 122 -12.20 -14.17 -4.76
CA GLY A 122 -11.88 -14.92 -3.54
C GLY A 122 -10.65 -15.82 -3.62
N ARG A 123 -9.89 -15.76 -4.74
CA ARG A 123 -8.66 -16.56 -4.85
C ARG A 123 -7.66 -16.22 -3.77
N GLN A 124 -6.94 -17.24 -3.35
CA GLN A 124 -5.82 -17.14 -2.41
C GLN A 124 -4.49 -16.99 -3.15
N PRO A 125 -3.44 -16.48 -2.49
CA PRO A 125 -2.11 -16.50 -3.07
C PRO A 125 -1.70 -17.95 -3.39
N PRO A 126 -0.96 -18.19 -4.48
CA PRO A 126 -0.40 -19.52 -4.75
C PRO A 126 0.46 -20.00 -3.57
N GLU A 127 0.55 -21.32 -3.37
CA GLU A 127 1.29 -21.93 -2.25
C GLU A 127 2.77 -21.50 -2.21
N TYR A 128 3.37 -21.27 -3.38
CA TYR A 128 4.77 -20.80 -3.53
C TYR A 128 4.82 -19.36 -4.04
N THR A 129 4.10 -18.47 -3.37
CA THR A 129 4.11 -17.05 -3.72
C THR A 129 5.29 -16.34 -3.06
N ASP A 130 6.16 -15.75 -3.88
CA ASP A 130 7.21 -14.85 -3.40
C ASP A 130 6.63 -13.54 -2.87
N TRP A 131 7.48 -12.73 -2.25
CA TRP A 131 7.16 -11.37 -1.85
C TRP A 131 7.29 -10.43 -3.04
N TYR A 132 6.31 -9.55 -3.19
CA TYR A 132 6.27 -8.57 -4.28
C TYR A 132 6.12 -7.15 -3.71
N PRO A 133 6.62 -6.12 -4.42
CA PRO A 133 6.48 -4.73 -3.97
C PRO A 133 5.04 -4.32 -3.68
N MET A 134 4.06 -4.79 -4.49
CA MET A 134 2.64 -4.52 -4.29
C MET A 134 1.90 -5.65 -3.55
N GLY A 135 2.60 -6.71 -3.17
CA GLY A 135 2.03 -7.88 -2.52
C GLY A 135 0.98 -8.62 -3.37
N PHE A 136 0.33 -9.59 -2.74
CA PHE A 136 -0.85 -10.26 -3.27
C PHE A 136 -2.11 -9.64 -2.64
N SER A 137 -3.02 -9.12 -3.48
CA SER A 137 -4.22 -8.41 -3.02
C SER A 137 -5.49 -9.15 -3.39
N SER A 138 -6.33 -9.42 -2.40
CA SER A 138 -7.72 -9.86 -2.58
C SER A 138 -8.66 -8.80 -2.01
N GLY A 139 -9.79 -8.59 -2.68
CA GLY A 139 -10.77 -7.57 -2.32
C GLY A 139 -12.18 -8.14 -2.26
N GLN A 140 -13.03 -7.45 -1.51
CA GLN A 140 -14.46 -7.71 -1.46
C GLN A 140 -15.23 -6.42 -1.27
N TRP A 141 -16.43 -6.36 -1.81
CA TRP A 141 -17.33 -5.25 -1.58
C TRP A 141 -18.14 -5.46 -0.28
N GLN A 142 -18.15 -4.44 0.57
CA GLN A 142 -18.99 -4.35 1.76
C GLN A 142 -19.91 -3.12 1.58
N GLY A 143 -21.09 -3.35 1.04
CA GLY A 143 -21.95 -2.26 0.59
C GLY A 143 -21.27 -1.43 -0.50
N SER A 144 -21.10 -0.13 -0.28
CA SER A 144 -20.40 0.80 -1.18
C SER A 144 -18.90 0.90 -0.95
N THR A 145 -18.34 0.12 -0.02
CA THR A 145 -16.91 0.17 0.33
C THR A 145 -16.18 -1.05 -0.22
N LEU A 146 -15.12 -0.82 -0.97
CA LEU A 146 -14.17 -1.87 -1.35
C LEU A 146 -13.18 -2.08 -0.20
N VAL A 147 -13.14 -3.30 0.34
CA VAL A 147 -12.17 -3.72 1.35
C VAL A 147 -11.14 -4.63 0.70
N ILE A 148 -9.85 -4.30 0.87
CA ILE A 148 -8.74 -5.04 0.26
C ILE A 148 -7.82 -5.53 1.37
N LYS A 149 -7.47 -6.82 1.29
CA LYS A 149 -6.39 -7.40 2.10
C LYS A 149 -5.19 -7.70 1.20
N THR A 150 -4.01 -7.26 1.62
CA THR A 150 -2.74 -7.52 0.92
C THR A 150 -1.76 -8.21 1.85
N THR A 151 -1.18 -9.30 1.37
CA THR A 151 -0.13 -10.09 2.01
C THR A 151 1.05 -10.24 1.06
N HIS A 152 2.11 -10.94 1.46
CA HIS A 152 3.32 -11.16 0.64
C HIS A 152 3.94 -9.84 0.15
N LEU A 153 3.93 -8.84 1.04
CA LEU A 153 4.60 -7.57 0.80
C LEU A 153 6.11 -7.78 0.89
N GLN A 154 6.83 -7.33 -0.12
CA GLN A 154 8.29 -7.33 -0.06
C GLN A 154 8.77 -6.44 1.08
N PRO A 155 9.74 -6.88 1.90
CA PRO A 155 10.36 -6.04 2.91
C PRO A 155 10.86 -4.73 2.30
N THR A 156 10.58 -3.61 2.96
CA THR A 156 10.87 -2.28 2.43
C THR A 156 10.85 -1.25 3.55
N VAL A 157 10.82 0.02 3.18
CA VAL A 157 10.60 1.13 4.10
C VAL A 157 9.31 1.86 3.78
N ARG A 158 8.69 2.42 4.81
CA ARG A 158 7.42 3.14 4.69
C ARG A 158 7.55 4.44 3.90
N GLU A 159 8.58 5.18 4.15
CA GLU A 159 8.82 6.50 3.56
C GLU A 159 10.33 6.82 3.60
N TRP A 160 10.70 8.01 3.13
CA TRP A 160 12.05 8.57 3.22
C TRP A 160 12.61 8.61 4.65
N MET A 161 11.74 8.39 5.64
CA MET A 161 12.09 8.36 7.07
C MET A 161 12.73 7.04 7.51
N GLY A 162 12.70 6.00 6.68
CA GLY A 162 13.34 4.73 6.98
C GLY A 162 12.60 3.86 8.01
N ASP A 163 11.30 4.05 8.21
CA ASP A 163 10.51 3.13 9.04
C ASP A 163 10.37 1.79 8.30
N PRO A 164 10.84 0.66 8.86
CA PRO A 164 10.86 -0.62 8.15
C PRO A 164 9.47 -1.24 8.01
N ILE A 165 9.29 -2.03 6.97
CA ILE A 165 8.14 -2.92 6.75
C ILE A 165 8.68 -4.33 6.58
N SER A 166 8.20 -5.28 7.38
CA SER A 166 8.62 -6.68 7.32
C SER A 166 7.87 -7.48 6.26
N GLU A 167 8.37 -8.68 5.98
CA GLU A 167 7.73 -9.67 5.10
C GLU A 167 6.42 -10.22 5.69
N ASN A 168 6.23 -10.12 7.01
CA ASN A 168 5.04 -10.55 7.73
C ASN A 168 3.97 -9.45 7.81
N ALA A 169 4.25 -8.28 7.23
CA ALA A 169 3.30 -7.19 7.19
C ALA A 169 2.04 -7.54 6.38
N THR A 170 0.89 -7.12 6.90
CA THR A 170 -0.39 -7.23 6.20
C THR A 170 -0.99 -5.84 6.05
N ALA A 171 -1.44 -5.49 4.85
CA ALA A 171 -2.16 -4.26 4.58
C ALA A 171 -3.67 -4.52 4.44
N ILE A 172 -4.46 -3.69 5.10
CA ILE A 172 -5.92 -3.62 4.91
C ILE A 172 -6.26 -2.23 4.40
N GLU A 173 -7.03 -2.17 3.32
CA GLU A 173 -7.45 -0.90 2.72
C GLU A 173 -8.96 -0.85 2.59
N HIS A 174 -9.49 0.35 2.71
CA HIS A 174 -10.90 0.66 2.46
C HIS A 174 -10.96 1.79 1.45
N TYR A 175 -11.72 1.60 0.38
CA TYR A 175 -11.98 2.64 -0.60
C TYR A 175 -13.48 2.87 -0.74
N SER A 176 -13.88 4.13 -0.75
CA SER A 176 -15.26 4.57 -0.97
C SER A 176 -15.29 5.91 -1.72
N ILE A 177 -16.47 6.28 -2.21
CA ILE A 177 -16.73 7.62 -2.75
C ILE A 177 -17.50 8.40 -1.70
N ASP A 178 -17.07 9.62 -1.37
CA ASP A 178 -17.77 10.51 -0.45
C ASP A 178 -18.90 11.29 -1.17
N GLU A 179 -19.65 12.08 -0.40
CA GLU A 179 -20.78 12.87 -0.88
C GLU A 179 -20.38 13.91 -1.95
N GLU A 180 -19.12 14.33 -1.96
CA GLU A 180 -18.58 15.25 -2.95
C GLU A 180 -17.97 14.55 -4.18
N GLY A 181 -18.14 13.22 -4.28
CA GLY A 181 -17.63 12.42 -5.39
C GLY A 181 -16.11 12.18 -5.36
N ARG A 182 -15.47 12.35 -4.21
CA ARG A 182 -14.04 12.10 -4.04
C ARG A 182 -13.80 10.65 -3.62
N LEU A 183 -12.74 10.07 -4.13
CA LEU A 183 -12.25 8.79 -3.65
C LEU A 183 -11.60 8.98 -2.27
N VAL A 184 -12.10 8.27 -1.28
CA VAL A 184 -11.56 8.25 0.08
C VAL A 184 -10.91 6.90 0.32
N GLY A 185 -9.66 6.91 0.77
CA GLY A 185 -8.91 5.72 1.12
C GLY A 185 -8.43 5.73 2.57
N VAL A 186 -8.47 4.56 3.19
CA VAL A 186 -7.84 4.29 4.48
C VAL A 186 -6.98 3.06 4.31
N LEU A 187 -5.69 3.17 4.63
CA LEU A 187 -4.74 2.07 4.64
C LEU A 187 -4.32 1.79 6.08
N SER A 188 -4.44 0.55 6.53
CA SER A 188 -3.95 0.06 7.81
C SER A 188 -2.88 -1.00 7.58
N ILE A 189 -1.71 -0.83 8.17
CA ILE A 189 -0.59 -1.78 8.11
C ILE A 189 -0.45 -2.45 9.46
N HIS A 190 -0.55 -3.77 9.46
CA HIS A 190 -0.32 -4.64 10.61
C HIS A 190 1.05 -5.30 10.43
N ASP A 191 2.01 -4.85 11.18
CA ASP A 191 3.38 -5.35 11.17
C ASP A 191 3.94 -5.35 12.60
N PRO A 192 3.63 -6.38 13.40
CA PRO A 192 3.98 -6.42 14.81
C PRO A 192 5.48 -6.53 15.09
N GLU A 193 6.28 -6.88 14.08
CA GLU A 193 7.75 -6.87 14.21
C GLU A 193 8.27 -5.44 14.33
N ASN A 194 7.68 -4.51 13.58
CA ASN A 194 8.16 -3.15 13.49
C ASN A 194 7.30 -2.13 14.22
N TYR A 195 6.00 -2.40 14.43
CA TYR A 195 5.05 -1.44 15.01
C TYR A 195 4.29 -2.04 16.18
N ARG A 196 4.25 -1.32 17.32
CA ARG A 196 3.46 -1.73 18.50
C ARG A 196 1.97 -1.58 18.30
N GLN A 197 1.56 -0.71 17.37
CA GLN A 197 0.17 -0.46 16.98
C GLN A 197 0.07 -0.46 15.46
N PRO A 198 -1.06 -0.87 14.89
CA PRO A 198 -1.28 -0.77 13.46
C PRO A 198 -1.04 0.66 12.96
N MET A 199 -0.32 0.76 11.87
CA MET A 199 -0.09 2.03 11.20
C MET A 199 -1.26 2.31 10.24
N VAL A 200 -1.94 3.45 10.36
CA VAL A 200 -3.12 3.81 9.52
C VAL A 200 -2.83 5.09 8.74
N LYS A 201 -2.92 5.14 7.44
CA LYS A 201 -2.88 6.32 6.57
C LYS A 201 -4.28 6.63 6.05
N ARG A 202 -4.53 7.91 5.79
CA ARG A 202 -5.75 8.36 5.11
C ARG A 202 -5.37 9.26 3.95
N ALA A 203 -6.06 9.10 2.85
CA ALA A 203 -5.92 9.99 1.72
C ALA A 203 -7.28 10.20 1.04
N ARG A 204 -7.40 11.32 0.37
CA ARG A 204 -8.52 11.65 -0.50
C ARG A 204 -7.99 12.06 -1.85
N TRP A 205 -8.75 11.72 -2.87
CA TRP A 205 -8.44 12.09 -4.24
C TRP A 205 -9.70 12.64 -4.89
N ARG A 206 -9.54 13.68 -5.68
CA ARG A 206 -10.58 14.16 -6.58
C ARG A 206 -10.43 13.50 -7.95
N LYS A 207 -11.53 13.31 -8.64
CA LYS A 207 -11.49 12.75 -10.00
C LYS A 207 -10.75 13.71 -10.93
N GLU A 208 -9.83 13.18 -11.74
CA GLU A 208 -9.14 13.94 -12.78
C GLU A 208 -10.07 14.08 -13.97
N THR A 209 -10.27 15.30 -14.44
CA THR A 209 -11.07 15.60 -15.61
C THR A 209 -10.21 15.95 -16.82
N ASP A 210 -8.93 16.18 -16.60
CA ASP A 210 -7.96 16.47 -17.67
C ASP A 210 -7.36 15.16 -18.18
N THR A 211 -7.33 15.02 -19.51
CA THR A 211 -6.79 13.85 -20.20
C THR A 211 -5.25 13.84 -20.23
N ARG A 212 -4.60 14.18 -19.14
CA ARG A 212 -3.13 14.16 -19.06
C ARG A 212 -2.62 12.74 -19.25
N ILE A 213 -1.76 12.59 -20.24
CA ILE A 213 -1.01 11.35 -20.40
C ILE A 213 -0.04 11.26 -19.21
N ARG A 214 -0.21 10.22 -18.41
CA ARG A 214 0.75 9.90 -17.35
C ARG A 214 1.83 9.02 -17.93
N PHE A 215 3.01 9.56 -18.03
CA PHE A 215 4.18 8.78 -18.43
C PHE A 215 4.73 8.03 -17.22
N PRO A 216 5.17 6.78 -17.39
CA PRO A 216 5.96 6.12 -16.35
C PRO A 216 7.22 6.97 -16.08
N SER A 217 7.57 7.09 -14.82
CA SER A 217 8.82 7.75 -14.41
C SER A 217 9.98 7.01 -15.06
N LEU A 218 10.74 7.70 -15.86
CA LEU A 218 12.00 7.16 -16.38
C LEU A 218 13.02 7.22 -15.24
N CYS A 219 13.64 6.10 -14.98
CA CYS A 219 14.68 5.96 -13.98
C CYS A 219 15.84 5.20 -14.61
N ASP A 220 17.05 5.71 -14.39
CA ASP A 220 18.28 5.10 -14.89
C ASP A 220 19.04 4.47 -13.71
N PRO A 221 18.96 3.13 -13.53
CA PRO A 221 19.67 2.45 -12.44
C PRO A 221 21.19 2.54 -12.61
N ASP A 222 21.68 2.67 -13.83
CA ASP A 222 23.11 2.75 -14.08
C ASP A 222 23.74 4.00 -13.47
N SER A 223 22.99 5.11 -13.42
CA SER A 223 23.47 6.34 -12.75
C SER A 223 23.79 6.09 -11.29
N PHE A 224 22.90 5.40 -10.56
CA PHE A 224 23.09 5.09 -9.14
C PHE A 224 24.34 4.22 -8.91
N TYR A 225 24.49 3.13 -9.67
CA TYR A 225 25.62 2.21 -9.50
C TYR A 225 26.94 2.82 -9.99
N ARG A 226 26.90 3.69 -10.98
CA ARG A 226 28.08 4.40 -11.49
C ARG A 226 28.65 5.34 -10.42
N GLU A 227 27.79 6.12 -9.73
CA GLU A 227 28.21 6.98 -8.64
C GLU A 227 28.87 6.16 -7.52
N LEU A 228 28.29 5.02 -7.14
CA LEU A 228 28.88 4.14 -6.15
C LEU A 228 30.23 3.57 -6.59
N TYR A 229 30.37 3.26 -7.88
CA TYR A 229 31.61 2.76 -8.44
C TYR A 229 32.71 3.85 -8.45
N ASP A 230 32.36 5.04 -8.90
CA ASP A 230 33.28 6.18 -9.00
C ASP A 230 33.76 6.64 -7.61
N ASP A 231 32.94 6.49 -6.58
CA ASP A 231 33.22 6.83 -5.18
C ASP A 231 33.82 5.65 -4.37
N ASP A 232 34.07 4.52 -4.98
CA ASP A 232 34.59 3.29 -4.34
C ASP A 232 33.68 2.73 -3.23
N LEU A 233 32.36 2.92 -3.35
CA LEU A 233 31.33 2.55 -2.36
C LEU A 233 30.54 1.29 -2.72
N LEU A 234 30.82 0.64 -3.85
CA LEU A 234 30.04 -0.52 -4.34
C LEU A 234 30.07 -1.70 -3.38
N GLU A 235 31.24 -2.01 -2.81
CA GLU A 235 31.39 -3.12 -1.85
C GLU A 235 30.62 -2.82 -0.55
N ASP A 236 30.73 -1.60 -0.04
CA ASP A 236 29.99 -1.18 1.16
C ASP A 236 28.48 -1.25 0.94
N TYR A 237 28.01 -0.80 -0.23
CA TYR A 237 26.62 -0.91 -0.62
C TYR A 237 26.17 -2.38 -0.69
N TRP A 238 26.97 -3.25 -1.31
CA TRP A 238 26.66 -4.67 -1.45
C TRP A 238 26.54 -5.35 -0.08
N GLN A 239 27.52 -5.15 0.80
CA GLN A 239 27.52 -5.67 2.15
C GLN A 239 26.33 -5.15 2.98
N ARG A 240 25.98 -3.89 2.80
CA ARG A 240 24.84 -3.25 3.47
C ARG A 240 23.51 -3.83 2.98
N SER A 241 23.33 -3.98 1.68
CA SER A 241 22.08 -4.48 1.11
C SER A 241 21.77 -5.92 1.55
N HIS A 242 22.78 -6.78 1.67
CA HIS A 242 22.61 -8.15 2.17
C HIS A 242 22.27 -8.26 3.65
N ARG A 243 22.54 -7.23 4.44
CA ARG A 243 22.21 -7.22 5.86
C ARG A 243 20.81 -6.68 6.15
N ARG A 244 20.21 -5.96 5.20
CA ARG A 244 18.96 -5.25 5.40
C ARG A 244 17.74 -5.91 4.77
N TYR A 245 17.95 -6.73 3.73
CA TYR A 245 16.84 -7.32 2.96
C TYR A 245 17.04 -8.80 2.72
#